data_b80b7d4308df5bf63e11fd4184eb4c38
#
_entry.id   b80b7d4308df5bf63e11fd4184eb4c38
#
_cell.length_a   1.000
_cell.length_b   1.000
_cell.length_c   1.000
_cell.angle_alpha   90.00
_cell.angle_beta   90.00
_cell.angle_gamma   90.00
#
_symmetry.space_group_name_H-M   'P 1'
#
loop_
_entity.id
_entity.type
_entity.pdbx_description
1 polymer ?
#
loop_
_entity_poly.entity_id
_entity_poly.type
_entity_poly.pdbx_seq_one_letter_code
_entity_poly.pdbx_strand_id
1 'polypeptide(L)'
;MHATNCSEHTLVSHVAVLHHNSALLVKYKHMPDGQAGWFLPNDDLKHLEHPEEGAKRILRDQLGIVPSTLKLSQVESFVGNNKSWHLIFDYLAFPLSMKMIKGPNVLEAQWFEIDKLPPPAEFAHEGWGHSTLLRMSQAQL
;
A
#
# COMPACT_ATOMS: atom_id res chain seq x y z
N MET A 1 -24.45 6.42 24.72
CA MET A 1 -23.73 6.51 24.31
C MET A 1 -22.69 6.23 24.02
N HIS A 2 -22.24 6.24 23.82
CA HIS A 2 -21.38 6.04 23.53
C HIS A 2 -20.26 5.98 22.99
N ALA A 3 -19.90 5.28 22.66
CA ALA A 3 -19.21 5.53 21.40
C ALA A 3 -18.05 6.49 21.50
N THR A 4 -17.79 6.85 22.61
CA THR A 4 -16.78 7.86 22.88
C THR A 4 -15.36 7.39 22.60
N ASN A 5 -15.16 6.08 22.40
CA ASN A 5 -13.82 5.53 22.25
C ASN A 5 -13.45 5.19 20.83
N CYS A 6 -14.18 5.74 19.86
CA CYS A 6 -13.92 5.45 18.46
C CYS A 6 -12.87 6.36 17.84
N SER A 7 -12.23 7.21 18.63
CA SER A 7 -11.36 8.24 18.07
C SER A 7 -10.05 7.71 17.49
N GLU A 8 -9.63 6.55 17.91
CA GLU A 8 -8.31 6.04 17.54
C GLU A 8 -8.43 5.02 16.41
N HIS A 9 -8.82 5.50 15.25
CA HIS A 9 -8.85 4.63 14.08
C HIS A 9 -8.30 5.36 12.86
N THR A 10 -7.71 4.59 11.96
CA THR A 10 -7.10 5.09 10.72
C THR A 10 -7.59 4.24 9.55
N LEU A 11 -8.06 4.89 8.51
CA LEU A 11 -8.45 4.22 7.28
C LEU A 11 -7.35 4.43 6.24
N VAL A 12 -6.90 3.34 5.65
CA VAL A 12 -5.74 3.34 4.75
C VAL A 12 -6.07 2.60 3.47
N SER A 13 -5.61 3.12 2.32
CA SER A 13 -5.57 2.32 1.10
C SER A 13 -4.13 1.89 0.85
N HIS A 14 -3.96 0.62 0.55
CA HIS A 14 -2.72 0.00 0.07
C HIS A 14 -2.93 -0.42 -1.37
N VAL A 15 -1.89 -0.33 -2.18
CA VAL A 15 -2.00 -0.73 -3.59
C VAL A 15 -0.87 -1.68 -3.94
N ALA A 16 -1.23 -2.89 -4.34
CA ALA A 16 -0.28 -3.81 -4.95
C ALA A 16 -0.28 -3.52 -6.44
N VAL A 17 0.79 -2.92 -6.94
CA VAL A 17 0.93 -2.53 -8.34
C VAL A 17 1.69 -3.63 -9.04
N LEU A 18 1.00 -4.35 -9.92
CA LEU A 18 1.54 -5.52 -10.59
C LEU A 18 1.62 -5.28 -12.09
N HIS A 19 2.75 -5.62 -12.68
CA HIS A 19 2.95 -5.60 -14.13
C HIS A 19 3.68 -6.88 -14.50
N HIS A 20 2.98 -7.77 -15.22
CA HIS A 20 3.44 -9.11 -15.48
C HIS A 20 3.80 -9.81 -14.15
N ASN A 21 5.01 -10.29 -14.00
CA ASN A 21 5.43 -10.99 -12.78
C ASN A 21 6.20 -10.09 -11.83
N SER A 22 6.01 -8.77 -11.91
CA SER A 22 6.73 -7.80 -11.08
C SER A 22 5.78 -6.97 -10.25
N ALA A 23 6.23 -6.58 -9.06
CA ALA A 23 5.50 -5.70 -8.15
C ALA A 23 6.33 -4.48 -7.84
N LEU A 24 5.66 -3.35 -7.64
CA LEU A 24 6.30 -2.08 -7.32
C LEU A 24 6.32 -1.86 -5.82
N LEU A 25 7.51 -1.65 -5.28
CA LEU A 25 7.69 -1.34 -3.86
C LEU A 25 8.27 0.06 -3.71
N VAL A 26 7.98 0.70 -2.59
CA VAL A 26 8.43 2.06 -2.32
C VAL A 26 9.06 2.16 -0.94
N LYS A 27 9.95 3.14 -0.78
CA LYS A 27 10.43 3.63 0.51
C LYS A 27 10.07 5.09 0.59
N TYR A 28 9.70 5.54 1.79
CA TYR A 28 9.25 6.91 2.00
C TYR A 28 10.30 7.75 2.72
N LYS A 29 10.35 9.04 2.38
CA LYS A 29 11.21 10.00 3.09
C LYS A 29 10.72 10.20 4.51
N HIS A 30 9.40 10.35 4.68
CA HIS A 30 8.76 10.40 6.00
C HIS A 30 8.16 9.03 6.26
N MET A 31 8.80 8.28 7.14
CA MET A 31 8.45 6.87 7.37
C MET A 31 7.12 6.74 8.09
N PRO A 32 6.12 6.08 7.47
CA PRO A 32 4.83 5.85 8.12
C PRO A 32 5.03 5.09 9.45
N ASP A 33 4.37 5.54 10.49
CA ASP A 33 4.47 4.94 11.83
C ASP A 33 5.92 4.80 12.33
N GLY A 34 6.83 5.61 11.78
CA GLY A 34 8.25 5.50 12.14
C GLY A 34 8.92 4.24 11.62
N GLN A 35 8.28 3.50 10.72
CA GLN A 35 8.82 2.26 10.20
C GLN A 35 9.65 2.49 8.95
N ALA A 36 10.87 1.99 8.94
CA ALA A 36 11.74 2.01 7.76
C ALA A 36 11.53 0.75 6.93
N GLY A 37 11.96 0.79 5.67
CA GLY A 37 11.94 -0.36 4.80
C GLY A 37 10.98 -0.22 3.64
N TRP A 38 10.77 -1.33 2.95
CA TRP A 38 9.88 -1.37 1.79
C TRP A 38 8.42 -1.43 2.21
N PHE A 39 7.59 -0.72 1.45
CA PHE A 39 6.13 -0.72 1.60
C PHE A 39 5.49 -0.98 0.25
N LEU A 40 4.27 -1.49 0.27
CA LEU A 40 3.37 -1.28 -0.85
C LEU A 40 2.96 0.20 -0.82
N PRO A 41 2.78 0.85 -1.97
CA PRO A 41 2.28 2.22 -1.98
C PRO A 41 1.01 2.35 -1.13
N ASN A 42 0.97 3.34 -0.25
CA ASN A 42 -0.15 3.49 0.67
C ASN A 42 -0.26 4.92 1.17
N ASP A 43 -1.41 5.25 1.70
CA ASP A 43 -1.63 6.50 2.41
C ASP A 43 -2.93 6.41 3.19
N ASP A 44 -3.05 7.28 4.19
CA ASP A 44 -4.29 7.44 4.91
C ASP A 44 -5.35 8.04 3.99
N LEU A 45 -6.59 7.59 4.16
CA LEU A 45 -7.70 8.19 3.43
C LEU A 45 -8.02 9.57 4.00
N LYS A 46 -8.38 10.49 3.11
CA LYS A 46 -8.83 11.81 3.51
C LYS A 46 -10.28 11.72 3.98
N HIS A 47 -10.72 12.72 4.71
CA HIS A 47 -12.10 12.77 5.18
C HIS A 47 -13.07 12.62 3.99
N LEU A 48 -13.99 11.67 4.11
CA LEU A 48 -15.00 11.36 3.10
C LEU A 48 -14.46 10.81 1.78
N GLU A 49 -13.18 10.49 1.71
CA GLU A 49 -12.60 9.90 0.50
C GLU A 49 -12.96 8.43 0.41
N HIS A 50 -13.50 8.01 -0.73
CA HIS A 50 -13.74 6.60 -0.98
C HIS A 50 -12.40 5.87 -1.14
N PRO A 51 -12.26 4.65 -0.59
CA PRO A 51 -10.98 3.92 -0.68
C PRO A 51 -10.44 3.76 -2.10
N GLU A 52 -11.29 3.55 -3.09
CA GLU A 52 -10.84 3.45 -4.47
C GLU A 52 -10.27 4.76 -4.99
N GLU A 53 -10.89 5.89 -4.63
CA GLU A 53 -10.36 7.21 -5.00
C GLU A 53 -9.04 7.48 -4.29
N GLY A 54 -8.91 7.01 -3.06
CA GLY A 54 -7.64 7.07 -2.34
C GLY A 54 -6.54 6.27 -3.05
N ALA A 55 -6.87 5.08 -3.52
CA ALA A 55 -5.91 4.26 -4.26
C ALA A 55 -5.46 4.96 -5.54
N LYS A 56 -6.39 5.56 -6.27
CA LYS A 56 -6.06 6.32 -7.50
C LYS A 56 -5.18 7.51 -7.19
N ARG A 57 -5.48 8.23 -6.11
CA ARG A 57 -4.70 9.39 -5.67
C ARG A 57 -3.28 8.97 -5.32
N ILE A 58 -3.12 7.87 -4.59
CA ILE A 58 -1.82 7.33 -4.22
C ILE A 58 -0.98 7.05 -5.46
N LEU A 59 -1.54 6.35 -6.43
CA LEU A 59 -0.82 6.03 -7.67
C LEU A 59 -0.44 7.28 -8.45
N ARG A 60 -1.36 8.23 -8.56
CA ARG A 60 -1.11 9.48 -9.27
C ARG A 60 -0.05 10.34 -8.58
N ASP A 61 -0.25 10.61 -7.28
CA ASP A 61 0.57 11.57 -6.56
C ASP A 61 1.93 11.01 -6.16
N GLN A 62 1.99 9.72 -5.84
CA GLN A 62 3.26 9.11 -5.44
C GLN A 62 4.07 8.58 -6.60
N LEU A 63 3.43 8.12 -7.66
CA LEU A 63 4.12 7.34 -8.70
C LEU A 63 3.80 7.78 -10.13
N GLY A 64 2.88 8.72 -10.33
CA GLY A 64 2.52 9.16 -11.66
C GLY A 64 1.87 8.07 -12.50
N ILE A 65 1.21 7.12 -11.87
CA ILE A 65 0.61 5.97 -12.55
C ILE A 65 -0.90 6.12 -12.65
N VAL A 66 -1.43 5.86 -13.84
CA VAL A 66 -2.87 5.71 -14.07
C VAL A 66 -3.08 4.23 -14.42
N PRO A 67 -3.72 3.45 -13.54
CA PRO A 67 -3.89 2.02 -13.82
C PRO A 67 -4.97 1.79 -14.88
N SER A 68 -4.80 0.74 -15.69
CA SER A 68 -5.85 0.32 -16.60
C SER A 68 -6.93 -0.47 -15.87
N THR A 69 -6.56 -1.15 -14.80
CA THR A 69 -7.47 -1.90 -13.94
C THR A 69 -7.11 -1.65 -12.49
N LEU A 70 -8.12 -1.40 -11.68
CA LEU A 70 -7.97 -1.21 -10.24
C LEU A 70 -9.14 -1.92 -9.58
N LYS A 71 -8.83 -2.85 -8.66
CA LYS A 71 -9.90 -3.58 -7.98
C LYS A 71 -9.54 -3.87 -6.54
N LEU A 72 -10.56 -3.87 -5.67
CA LEU A 72 -10.38 -4.23 -4.27
C LEU A 72 -10.13 -5.74 -4.18
N SER A 73 -9.05 -6.12 -3.49
CA SER A 73 -8.70 -7.52 -3.30
C SER A 73 -9.14 -8.02 -1.93
N GLN A 74 -8.88 -7.25 -0.89
CA GLN A 74 -9.21 -7.66 0.48
C GLN A 74 -9.22 -6.45 1.39
N VAL A 75 -9.76 -6.65 2.60
CA VAL A 75 -9.73 -5.65 3.67
C VAL A 75 -9.04 -6.29 4.86
N GLU A 76 -8.05 -5.60 5.42
CA GLU A 76 -7.33 -6.08 6.59
C GLU A 76 -7.58 -5.16 7.77
N SER A 77 -7.50 -5.71 8.97
CA SER A 77 -7.68 -4.96 10.20
C SER A 77 -6.54 -5.30 11.14
N PHE A 78 -5.90 -4.28 11.69
CA PHE A 78 -4.86 -4.53 12.70
C PHE A 78 -4.77 -3.38 13.68
N VAL A 79 -4.12 -3.65 14.82
CA VAL A 79 -3.89 -2.64 15.86
C VAL A 79 -2.41 -2.26 15.80
N GLY A 80 -2.15 -0.96 15.63
CA GLY A 80 -0.79 -0.44 15.56
C GLY A 80 -0.15 -0.30 16.94
N ASN A 81 1.10 0.18 16.95
CA ASN A 81 1.91 0.29 18.17
C ASN A 81 1.28 1.18 19.24
N ASN A 82 0.54 2.19 18.84
CA ASN A 82 -0.12 3.12 19.75
C ASN A 82 -1.56 2.69 20.08
N LYS A 83 -1.90 1.44 19.83
CA LYS A 83 -3.24 0.88 20.01
C LYS A 83 -4.29 1.48 19.10
N SER A 84 -3.90 2.25 18.09
CA SER A 84 -4.87 2.73 17.11
C SER A 84 -5.26 1.58 16.19
N TRP A 85 -6.53 1.56 15.82
CA TRP A 85 -7.07 0.54 14.94
C TRP A 85 -6.93 0.99 13.49
N HIS A 86 -6.30 0.15 12.68
CA HIS A 86 -6.13 0.43 11.26
C HIS A 86 -7.03 -0.50 10.45
N LEU A 87 -7.80 0.08 9.55
CA LEU A 87 -8.59 -0.66 8.58
C LEU A 87 -8.00 -0.37 7.21
N ILE A 88 -7.56 -1.41 6.53
CA ILE A 88 -6.75 -1.28 5.32
C ILE A 88 -7.46 -1.91 4.15
N PHE A 89 -7.63 -1.12 3.10
CA PHE A 89 -8.24 -1.54 1.85
C PHE A 89 -7.13 -1.86 0.86
N ASP A 90 -6.95 -3.15 0.57
CA ASP A 90 -5.89 -3.63 -0.32
C ASP A 90 -6.40 -3.71 -1.75
N TYR A 91 -5.89 -2.84 -2.60
CA TYR A 91 -6.24 -2.79 -4.01
C TYR A 91 -5.15 -3.42 -4.87
N LEU A 92 -5.58 -4.08 -5.95
CA LEU A 92 -4.70 -4.52 -7.03
C LEU A 92 -4.79 -3.51 -8.16
N ALA A 93 -3.66 -3.09 -8.67
CA ALA A 93 -3.59 -2.16 -9.79
C ALA A 93 -2.70 -2.74 -10.88
N PHE A 94 -3.15 -2.62 -12.12
CA PHE A 94 -2.44 -3.15 -13.28
C PHE A 94 -2.17 -2.02 -14.27
N PRO A 95 -0.98 -1.39 -14.21
CA PRO A 95 -0.62 -0.36 -15.17
C PRO A 95 -0.24 -0.99 -16.51
N LEU A 96 -0.33 -0.18 -17.58
CA LEU A 96 0.03 -0.65 -18.92
C LEU A 96 1.52 -0.72 -19.15
N SER A 97 2.31 -0.02 -18.35
CA SER A 97 3.77 -0.02 -18.49
C SER A 97 4.41 0.12 -17.11
N MET A 98 5.72 -0.02 -17.07
CA MET A 98 6.48 0.12 -15.82
C MET A 98 6.97 1.54 -15.58
N LYS A 99 6.56 2.51 -16.40
CA LYS A 99 6.96 3.90 -16.22
C LYS A 99 6.38 4.48 -14.96
N MET A 100 7.18 5.25 -14.23
CA MET A 100 6.75 5.90 -13.01
C MET A 100 7.52 7.19 -12.79
N ILE A 101 6.92 8.12 -12.05
CA ILE A 101 7.53 9.38 -11.66
C ILE A 101 7.36 9.52 -10.17
N LYS A 102 8.46 9.49 -9.41
CA LYS A 102 8.38 9.57 -7.95
C LYS A 102 7.84 10.92 -7.50
N GLY A 103 6.86 10.88 -6.61
CA GLY A 103 6.35 12.08 -5.95
C GLY A 103 7.27 12.55 -4.83
N PRO A 104 6.92 13.68 -4.19
CA PRO A 104 7.83 14.34 -3.23
C PRO A 104 8.21 13.50 -2.02
N ASN A 105 7.31 12.64 -1.52
CA ASN A 105 7.59 11.85 -0.32
C ASN A 105 8.19 10.48 -0.61
N VAL A 106 8.31 10.11 -1.88
CA VAL A 106 8.86 8.79 -2.25
C VAL A 106 10.36 8.90 -2.39
N LEU A 107 11.09 8.19 -1.52
CA LEU A 107 12.55 8.16 -1.55
C LEU A 107 13.04 7.23 -2.64
N GLU A 108 12.49 6.02 -2.70
CA GLU A 108 12.83 5.02 -3.72
C GLU A 108 11.56 4.35 -4.20
N ALA A 109 11.53 4.00 -5.47
CA ALA A 109 10.47 3.17 -6.05
C ALA A 109 11.15 2.20 -6.99
N GLN A 110 10.85 0.92 -6.84
CA GLN A 110 11.56 -0.11 -7.61
C GLN A 110 10.65 -1.29 -7.90
N TRP A 111 10.76 -1.80 -9.11
CA TRP A 111 10.08 -3.02 -9.52
C TRP A 111 10.90 -4.23 -9.11
N PHE A 112 10.23 -5.23 -8.54
CA PHE A 112 10.86 -6.51 -8.17
C PHE A 112 10.04 -7.64 -8.79
N GLU A 113 10.72 -8.63 -9.34
CA GLU A 113 10.02 -9.86 -9.72
C GLU A 113 9.47 -10.52 -8.46
N ILE A 114 8.26 -11.07 -8.54
CA ILE A 114 7.56 -11.64 -7.38
C ILE A 114 8.38 -12.74 -6.70
N ASP A 115 9.12 -13.52 -7.49
CA ASP A 115 9.96 -14.59 -6.95
C ASP A 115 11.33 -14.12 -6.46
N LYS A 116 11.61 -12.81 -6.57
CA LYS A 116 12.87 -12.20 -6.15
C LYS A 116 12.67 -10.97 -5.30
N LEU A 117 11.62 -10.96 -4.48
CA LEU A 117 11.33 -9.86 -3.58
C LEU A 117 12.43 -9.73 -2.53
N PRO A 118 12.65 -8.52 -1.98
CA PRO A 118 13.52 -8.38 -0.82
C PRO A 118 13.05 -9.30 0.30
N PRO A 119 13.94 -9.73 1.20
CA PRO A 119 13.52 -10.59 2.31
C PRO A 119 12.56 -9.84 3.25
N PRO A 120 11.67 -10.57 3.94
CA PRO A 120 10.69 -9.94 4.83
C PRO A 120 11.29 -8.95 5.82
N ALA A 121 12.51 -9.18 6.30
CA ALA A 121 13.17 -8.29 7.25
C ALA A 121 13.45 -6.90 6.68
N GLU A 122 13.48 -6.74 5.36
CA GLU A 122 13.70 -5.45 4.71
C GLU A 122 12.39 -4.70 4.42
N PHE A 123 11.26 -5.29 4.78
CA PHE A 123 9.97 -4.63 4.70
C PHE A 123 9.65 -3.98 6.05
N ALA A 124 8.90 -2.88 6.00
CA ALA A 124 8.35 -2.27 7.20
C ALA A 124 7.36 -3.22 7.88
N HIS A 125 7.08 -2.97 9.16
CA HIS A 125 6.15 -3.77 9.96
C HIS A 125 6.47 -5.26 9.92
N GLU A 126 7.75 -5.59 10.04
CA GLU A 126 8.23 -6.99 10.17
C GLU A 126 7.79 -7.88 9.01
N GLY A 127 7.75 -7.33 7.80
CA GLY A 127 7.42 -8.12 6.62
C GLY A 127 5.95 -8.20 6.29
N TRP A 128 5.13 -7.38 6.92
CA TRP A 128 3.69 -7.42 6.69
C TRP A 128 3.33 -7.16 5.21
N GLY A 129 3.97 -6.16 4.60
CA GLY A 129 3.75 -5.90 3.18
C GLY A 129 4.15 -7.06 2.29
N HIS A 130 5.21 -7.77 2.66
CA HIS A 130 5.65 -8.97 1.94
C HIS A 130 4.54 -10.04 1.94
N SER A 131 4.00 -10.34 3.12
CA SER A 131 2.93 -11.33 3.26
C SER A 131 1.67 -10.92 2.50
N THR A 132 1.29 -9.65 2.63
CA THR A 132 0.11 -9.11 1.96
C THR A 132 0.26 -9.22 0.43
N LEU A 133 1.41 -8.83 -0.09
CA LEU A 133 1.67 -8.89 -1.52
C LEU A 133 1.57 -10.32 -2.05
N LEU A 134 2.16 -11.28 -1.34
CA LEU A 134 2.10 -12.68 -1.76
C LEU A 134 0.68 -13.20 -1.78
N ARG A 135 -0.12 -12.89 -0.76
CA ARG A 135 -1.53 -13.31 -0.74
C ARG A 135 -2.30 -12.69 -1.90
N MET A 136 -2.09 -11.40 -2.16
CA MET A 136 -2.80 -10.72 -3.23
C MET A 136 -2.40 -11.25 -4.61
N SER A 137 -1.12 -11.52 -4.83
CA SER A 137 -0.66 -12.03 -6.12
C SER A 137 -1.16 -13.45 -6.37
N GLN A 138 -1.28 -14.27 -5.34
CA GLN A 138 -1.81 -15.62 -5.46
C GLN A 138 -3.31 -15.62 -5.69
N ALA A 139 -4.03 -14.68 -5.08
CA ALA A 139 -5.49 -14.64 -5.17
C ALA A 139 -6.00 -14.35 -6.57
N GLN A 140 -5.18 -13.81 -7.47
CA GLN A 140 -5.63 -13.54 -8.82
C GLN A 140 -5.37 -14.70 -9.81
N LEU A 141 -4.72 -15.74 -9.34
CA LEU A 141 -4.56 -16.96 -10.12
C LEU A 141 -5.86 -17.77 -10.10
#